data_0a3faa8fce829f9784205b38ac73101c
#
_entry.id   0a3faa8fce829f9784205b38ac73101c
#
_cell.length_a   1.000
_cell.length_b   1.000
_cell.length_c   1.000
_cell.angle_alpha   90.00
_cell.angle_beta   90.00
_cell.angle_gamma   90.00
#
_symmetry.space_group_name_H-M   'P 1'
#
loop_
_entity.id
_entity.type
_entity.pdbx_description
1 polymer ?
#
loop_
_entity_poly.entity_id
_entity_poly.type
_entity_poly.pdbx_seq_one_letter_code
_entity_poly.pdbx_strand_id
1 'polypeptide(L)'
;EETEHAAPLKKEGSDWAIMYNPNSKPQLDVNLVHTLVHDSVVCCVRFSPDGKYVATGCNRSAQIFEAATGTKTCVLQDTSAPVQGDLYIRSVCFSPDGKYLATGAEDRQIRIWDIAEKKIKMLLTGHKQEIYSLDFSQNGRILASGSGDKTVRLWNAENGTELHVLYTSPGLNYGPGVTTVTLSPDGRLVAAGALDTFVRLWDTKTGKLRCRLKGHRDSIYSVSFTPDGQSLVSGSLDKTLKLWDLTSIIKALDSLDDEISNSTLCKATFTGHKVRIQLRRRRGGRRAGLY
;
A
#
# COMPACT_ATOMS: atom_id res chain seq x y z
N GLU A 1 -24.91 -30.25 33.81
CA GLU A 1 -25.11 -29.16 32.82
C GLU A 1 -23.95 -28.17 32.98
N GLU A 2 -22.91 -28.36 32.18
CA GLU A 2 -21.81 -27.40 32.06
C GLU A 2 -22.33 -26.17 31.30
N THR A 3 -22.49 -25.07 32.03
CA THR A 3 -22.74 -23.77 31.41
C THR A 3 -21.55 -23.39 30.57
N GLU A 4 -21.62 -23.53 29.22
CA GLU A 4 -20.70 -22.92 28.28
C GLU A 4 -20.64 -21.41 28.60
N HIS A 5 -19.54 -20.97 29.22
CA HIS A 5 -19.28 -19.55 29.38
C HIS A 5 -19.09 -18.96 27.97
N ALA A 6 -20.05 -18.21 27.49
CA ALA A 6 -19.97 -17.45 26.29
C ALA A 6 -18.71 -16.56 26.37
N ALA A 7 -17.82 -16.68 25.38
CA ALA A 7 -16.61 -15.85 25.32
C ALA A 7 -16.99 -14.36 25.40
N PRO A 8 -16.23 -13.55 26.14
CA PRO A 8 -16.58 -12.14 26.31
C PRO A 8 -16.58 -11.44 24.95
N LEU A 9 -17.67 -10.74 24.64
CA LEU A 9 -17.83 -9.98 23.38
C LEU A 9 -16.91 -8.76 23.29
N LYS A 10 -16.22 -8.42 24.37
CA LYS A 10 -15.32 -7.27 24.49
C LYS A 10 -14.11 -7.63 25.33
N LYS A 11 -12.92 -7.26 24.86
CA LYS A 11 -11.69 -7.19 25.65
C LYS A 11 -11.22 -5.73 25.66
N GLU A 12 -10.69 -5.25 26.78
CA GLU A 12 -10.14 -3.90 26.88
C GLU A 12 -8.95 -3.86 27.84
N GLY A 13 -8.02 -2.96 27.52
CA GLY A 13 -6.93 -2.54 28.38
C GLY A 13 -7.10 -1.07 28.79
N SER A 14 -6.03 -0.44 29.23
CA SER A 14 -6.07 0.97 29.67
C SER A 14 -6.36 1.96 28.51
N ASP A 15 -5.90 1.64 27.31
CA ASP A 15 -5.89 2.51 26.13
C ASP A 15 -6.32 1.80 24.82
N TRP A 16 -6.83 0.57 24.93
CA TRP A 16 -7.29 -0.21 23.77
C TRP A 16 -8.54 -1.02 24.10
N ALA A 17 -9.31 -1.36 23.08
CA ALA A 17 -10.44 -2.28 23.20
C ALA A 17 -10.60 -3.13 21.95
N ILE A 18 -11.03 -4.37 22.12
CA ILE A 18 -11.41 -5.29 21.06
C ILE A 18 -12.91 -5.55 21.21
N MET A 19 -13.66 -5.34 20.14
CA MET A 19 -15.08 -5.66 20.07
C MET A 19 -15.26 -6.79 19.05
N TYR A 20 -15.75 -7.94 19.52
CA TYR A 20 -16.08 -9.06 18.65
C TYR A 20 -17.46 -8.87 18.02
N ASN A 21 -17.64 -9.45 16.82
CA ASN A 21 -18.94 -9.47 16.17
C ASN A 21 -19.89 -10.35 16.99
N PRO A 22 -21.02 -9.81 17.51
CA PRO A 22 -21.96 -10.59 18.35
C PRO A 22 -22.64 -11.73 17.58
N ASN A 23 -22.64 -11.69 16.25
CA ASN A 23 -23.27 -12.67 15.38
C ASN A 23 -22.33 -13.81 14.94
N SER A 24 -21.10 -13.85 15.45
CA SER A 24 -20.12 -14.89 15.11
C SER A 24 -19.31 -15.30 16.33
N LYS A 25 -19.05 -16.62 16.46
CA LYS A 25 -18.12 -17.10 17.49
C LYS A 25 -16.70 -16.60 17.16
N PRO A 26 -15.99 -15.97 18.12
CA PRO A 26 -14.59 -15.59 17.92
C PRO A 26 -13.75 -16.84 17.62
N GLN A 27 -13.08 -16.85 16.47
CA GLN A 27 -12.19 -17.93 16.08
C GLN A 27 -10.72 -17.65 16.44
N LEU A 28 -10.42 -16.39 16.73
CA LEU A 28 -9.08 -15.91 17.06
C LEU A 28 -9.08 -15.23 18.41
N ASP A 29 -8.07 -15.51 19.21
CA ASP A 29 -7.77 -14.71 20.39
C ASP A 29 -6.83 -13.57 19.99
N VAL A 30 -7.25 -12.32 20.24
CA VAL A 30 -6.54 -11.11 19.85
C VAL A 30 -6.18 -10.33 21.10
N ASN A 31 -4.92 -9.88 21.18
CA ASN A 31 -4.43 -9.06 22.29
C ASN A 31 -3.49 -7.98 21.73
N LEU A 32 -3.38 -6.84 22.43
CA LEU A 32 -2.34 -5.86 22.18
C LEU A 32 -0.99 -6.45 22.64
N VAL A 33 0.00 -6.45 21.75
CA VAL A 33 1.37 -6.94 22.06
C VAL A 33 2.28 -5.76 22.41
N HIS A 34 2.34 -4.75 21.56
CA HIS A 34 3.19 -3.57 21.74
C HIS A 34 2.49 -2.30 21.30
N THR A 35 2.79 -1.20 21.99
CA THR A 35 2.53 0.17 21.54
C THR A 35 3.87 0.83 21.18
N LEU A 36 4.06 1.13 19.89
CA LEU A 36 5.30 1.70 19.36
C LEU A 36 5.15 3.23 19.27
N VAL A 37 5.76 3.95 20.21
CA VAL A 37 5.61 5.41 20.32
C VAL A 37 6.53 6.13 19.33
N HIS A 38 6.01 7.19 18.72
CA HIS A 38 6.69 8.04 17.73
C HIS A 38 6.51 9.52 18.09
N ASP A 39 7.47 10.34 17.67
CA ASP A 39 7.47 11.81 17.93
C ASP A 39 6.60 12.57 16.92
N SER A 40 6.10 11.91 15.88
CA SER A 40 5.24 12.49 14.85
C SER A 40 4.22 11.49 14.33
N VAL A 41 3.32 11.97 13.46
CA VAL A 41 2.29 11.12 12.84
C VAL A 41 2.92 9.96 12.07
N VAL A 42 2.45 8.75 12.35
CA VAL A 42 2.78 7.53 11.59
C VAL A 42 1.87 7.46 10.37
N CYS A 43 2.45 7.58 9.17
CA CYS A 43 1.72 7.60 7.91
C CYS A 43 1.57 6.21 7.28
N CYS A 44 2.48 5.31 7.58
CA CYS A 44 2.50 3.96 7.01
C CYS A 44 3.20 2.98 7.94
N VAL A 45 2.83 1.72 7.80
CA VAL A 45 3.40 0.60 8.53
C VAL A 45 3.49 -0.63 7.62
N ARG A 46 4.57 -1.41 7.74
CA ARG A 46 4.76 -2.64 6.98
C ARG A 46 5.59 -3.65 7.78
N PHE A 47 5.18 -4.90 7.80
CA PHE A 47 6.01 -6.00 8.30
C PHE A 47 7.12 -6.35 7.30
N SER A 48 8.26 -6.82 7.82
CA SER A 48 9.27 -7.49 6.99
C SER A 48 8.72 -8.81 6.45
N PRO A 49 9.28 -9.34 5.33
CA PRO A 49 8.80 -10.58 4.72
C PRO A 49 8.85 -11.79 5.65
N ASP A 50 9.81 -11.83 6.57
CA ASP A 50 9.97 -12.88 7.59
C ASP A 50 9.14 -12.64 8.87
N GLY A 51 8.42 -11.53 8.95
CA GLY A 51 7.59 -11.13 10.09
C GLY A 51 8.35 -10.70 11.34
N LYS A 52 9.70 -10.65 11.31
CA LYS A 52 10.50 -10.32 12.49
C LYS A 52 10.57 -8.84 12.81
N TYR A 53 10.35 -7.99 11.81
CA TYR A 53 10.45 -6.54 11.95
C TYR A 53 9.20 -5.83 11.46
N VAL A 54 8.98 -4.63 12.01
CA VAL A 54 7.95 -3.70 11.57
C VAL A 54 8.63 -2.39 11.21
N ALA A 55 8.44 -1.92 9.98
CA ALA A 55 8.86 -0.59 9.56
C ALA A 55 7.70 0.40 9.62
N THR A 56 7.96 1.61 10.06
CA THR A 56 7.03 2.73 10.10
C THR A 56 7.61 3.92 9.36
N GLY A 57 6.75 4.71 8.70
CA GLY A 57 7.11 5.99 8.09
C GLY A 57 6.46 7.15 8.82
N CYS A 58 7.29 8.13 9.20
CA CYS A 58 6.89 9.31 9.95
C CYS A 58 7.36 10.58 9.22
N ASN A 59 7.32 11.73 9.90
CA ASN A 59 7.96 12.93 9.40
C ASN A 59 9.49 12.75 9.42
N ARG A 60 10.13 12.87 8.25
CA ARG A 60 11.57 12.81 7.99
C ARG A 60 12.30 11.51 8.34
N SER A 61 11.64 10.52 8.94
CA SER A 61 12.29 9.28 9.33
C SER A 61 11.45 8.04 9.07
N ALA A 62 12.11 6.96 8.70
CA ALA A 62 11.55 5.62 8.81
C ALA A 62 12.21 4.93 10.00
N GLN A 63 11.42 4.19 10.77
CA GLN A 63 11.88 3.49 11.96
C GLN A 63 11.57 2.01 11.82
N ILE A 64 12.49 1.16 12.28
CA ILE A 64 12.33 -0.29 12.25
C ILE A 64 12.36 -0.80 13.68
N PHE A 65 11.39 -1.64 14.00
CA PHE A 65 11.22 -2.26 15.32
C PHE A 65 11.24 -3.78 15.17
N GLU A 66 11.83 -4.45 16.15
CA GLU A 66 11.70 -5.89 16.27
C GLU A 66 10.29 -6.25 16.75
N ALA A 67 9.59 -7.10 16.00
CA ALA A 67 8.18 -7.40 16.28
C ALA A 67 7.97 -8.19 17.58
N ALA A 68 8.94 -9.02 17.98
CA ALA A 68 8.85 -9.83 19.19
C ALA A 68 9.00 -9.01 20.47
N THR A 69 9.89 -8.02 20.48
CA THR A 69 10.27 -7.25 21.67
C THR A 69 9.72 -5.82 21.70
N GLY A 70 9.27 -5.30 20.54
CA GLY A 70 8.91 -3.88 20.36
C GLY A 70 10.13 -2.94 20.37
N THR A 71 11.34 -3.46 20.39
CA THR A 71 12.57 -2.68 20.46
C THR A 71 12.85 -1.98 19.13
N LYS A 72 13.11 -0.66 19.17
CA LYS A 72 13.55 0.12 18.01
C LYS A 72 14.99 -0.24 17.65
N THR A 73 15.19 -0.88 16.51
CA THR A 73 16.51 -1.38 16.05
C THR A 73 17.20 -0.43 15.08
N CYS A 74 16.41 0.35 14.32
CA CYS A 74 16.96 1.21 13.28
C CYS A 74 16.13 2.49 13.12
N VAL A 75 16.82 3.60 12.85
CA VAL A 75 16.23 4.86 12.37
C VAL A 75 16.95 5.25 11.10
N LEU A 76 16.18 5.46 10.04
CA LEU A 76 16.65 5.86 8.71
C LEU A 76 16.19 7.30 8.47
N GLN A 77 17.13 8.21 8.36
CA GLN A 77 16.88 9.64 8.18
C GLN A 77 17.84 10.22 7.15
N ASP A 78 17.31 10.93 6.17
CA ASP A 78 18.11 11.65 5.18
C ASP A 78 18.52 13.01 5.77
N THR A 79 19.77 13.08 6.23
CA THR A 79 20.35 14.32 6.79
C THR A 79 20.71 15.33 5.72
N SER A 80 20.72 14.95 4.44
CA SER A 80 20.98 15.85 3.31
C SER A 80 19.72 16.58 2.82
N ALA A 81 18.54 16.09 3.22
CA ALA A 81 17.28 16.72 2.85
C ALA A 81 17.12 18.10 3.53
N PRO A 82 16.53 19.10 2.85
CA PRO A 82 16.30 20.44 3.42
C PRO A 82 15.61 20.38 4.79
N VAL A 83 16.14 21.10 5.76
CA VAL A 83 15.64 21.08 7.16
C VAL A 83 14.26 21.72 7.30
N GLN A 84 13.90 22.64 6.40
CA GLN A 84 12.65 23.41 6.49
C GLN A 84 11.44 22.61 5.95
N GLY A 85 10.34 22.66 6.67
CA GLY A 85 9.04 22.07 6.31
C GLY A 85 8.93 20.60 6.70
N ASP A 86 7.74 20.07 6.54
CA ASP A 86 7.43 18.67 6.76
C ASP A 86 7.89 17.82 5.56
N LEU A 87 8.32 16.61 5.85
CA LEU A 87 8.73 15.60 4.87
C LEU A 87 8.16 14.25 5.31
N TYR A 88 6.87 14.08 5.17
CA TYR A 88 6.22 12.83 5.57
C TYR A 88 6.57 11.69 4.62
N ILE A 89 7.03 10.58 5.22
CA ILE A 89 7.19 9.31 4.51
C ILE A 89 5.83 8.63 4.45
N ARG A 90 5.24 8.61 3.26
CA ARG A 90 3.87 8.12 3.02
C ARG A 90 3.81 6.62 2.78
N SER A 91 4.92 6.01 2.40
CA SER A 91 5.00 4.57 2.15
C SER A 91 6.36 4.02 2.52
N VAL A 92 6.37 2.83 3.11
CA VAL A 92 7.57 2.03 3.34
C VAL A 92 7.33 0.61 2.82
N CYS A 93 8.39 -0.02 2.28
CA CYS A 93 8.33 -1.39 1.79
C CYS A 93 9.69 -2.06 1.92
N PHE A 94 9.74 -3.24 2.56
CA PHE A 94 10.97 -4.04 2.62
C PHE A 94 11.23 -4.72 1.28
N SER A 95 12.51 -4.87 0.92
CA SER A 95 12.90 -5.83 -0.11
C SER A 95 12.61 -7.26 0.35
N PRO A 96 12.36 -8.22 -0.58
CA PRO A 96 12.02 -9.61 -0.20
C PRO A 96 13.08 -10.31 0.63
N ASP A 97 14.36 -9.94 0.46
CA ASP A 97 15.49 -10.47 1.24
C ASP A 97 15.67 -9.78 2.61
N GLY A 98 14.86 -8.76 2.90
CA GLY A 98 14.90 -7.97 4.14
C GLY A 98 16.11 -7.05 4.30
N LYS A 99 17.00 -6.95 3.30
CA LYS A 99 18.23 -6.13 3.41
C LYS A 99 17.98 -4.64 3.20
N TYR A 100 16.98 -4.31 2.39
CA TYR A 100 16.69 -2.95 2.00
C TYR A 100 15.29 -2.53 2.42
N LEU A 101 15.14 -1.23 2.69
CA LEU A 101 13.85 -0.58 2.88
C LEU A 101 13.69 0.51 1.80
N ALA A 102 12.61 0.47 1.03
CA ALA A 102 12.22 1.57 0.17
C ALA A 102 11.29 2.52 0.93
N THR A 103 11.51 3.83 0.82
CA THR A 103 10.65 4.87 1.38
C THR A 103 10.21 5.83 0.29
N GLY A 104 8.91 6.12 0.21
CA GLY A 104 8.33 7.12 -0.68
C GLY A 104 7.77 8.29 0.12
N ALA A 105 8.12 9.52 -0.25
CA ALA A 105 7.85 10.69 0.54
C ALA A 105 7.20 11.85 -0.25
N GLU A 106 6.82 12.89 0.47
CA GLU A 106 6.20 14.11 -0.08
C GLU A 106 7.14 14.93 -0.97
N ASP A 107 8.46 14.75 -0.82
CA ASP A 107 9.45 15.38 -1.70
C ASP A 107 9.55 14.73 -3.08
N ARG A 108 8.67 13.78 -3.40
CA ARG A 108 8.57 13.10 -4.70
C ARG A 108 9.74 12.17 -5.00
N GLN A 109 10.54 11.83 -3.99
CA GLN A 109 11.70 10.95 -4.10
C GLN A 109 11.42 9.59 -3.45
N ILE A 110 12.00 8.55 -4.03
CA ILE A 110 12.08 7.23 -3.42
C ILE A 110 13.53 7.01 -2.99
N ARG A 111 13.70 6.66 -1.71
CA ARG A 111 15.01 6.28 -1.18
C ARG A 111 15.02 4.79 -0.92
N ILE A 112 16.00 4.09 -1.44
CA ILE A 112 16.29 2.69 -1.09
C ILE A 112 17.44 2.71 -0.10
N TRP A 113 17.14 2.27 1.10
CA TRP A 113 18.06 2.26 2.23
C TRP A 113 18.70 0.89 2.38
N ASP A 114 20.00 0.83 2.58
CA ASP A 114 20.67 -0.32 3.18
C ASP A 114 20.41 -0.27 4.69
N ILE A 115 19.71 -1.28 5.21
CA ILE A 115 19.26 -1.28 6.62
C ILE A 115 20.45 -1.49 7.56
N ALA A 116 21.41 -2.35 7.17
CA ALA A 116 22.58 -2.65 7.99
C ALA A 116 23.52 -1.44 8.10
N GLU A 117 23.75 -0.76 6.97
CA GLU A 117 24.60 0.42 6.93
C GLU A 117 23.90 1.70 7.35
N LYS A 118 22.56 1.69 7.42
CA LYS A 118 21.70 2.88 7.69
C LYS A 118 21.94 4.02 6.70
N LYS A 119 22.26 3.68 5.45
CA LYS A 119 22.60 4.64 4.39
C LYS A 119 21.66 4.51 3.21
N ILE A 120 21.49 5.60 2.48
CA ILE A 120 20.80 5.60 1.19
C ILE A 120 21.71 4.89 0.18
N LYS A 121 21.26 3.75 -0.34
CA LYS A 121 21.90 3.01 -1.43
C LYS A 121 21.57 3.63 -2.77
N MET A 122 20.29 4.00 -2.98
CA MET A 122 19.82 4.58 -4.23
C MET A 122 18.77 5.66 -3.97
N LEU A 123 18.78 6.69 -4.81
CA LEU A 123 17.77 7.74 -4.86
C LEU A 123 17.09 7.68 -6.23
N LEU A 124 15.78 7.36 -6.25
CA LEU A 124 15.02 7.30 -7.49
C LEU A 124 14.20 8.58 -7.61
N THR A 125 14.40 9.28 -8.71
CA THR A 125 13.75 10.55 -9.01
C THR A 125 12.98 10.45 -10.32
N GLY A 126 11.88 11.21 -10.44
CA GLY A 126 11.07 11.20 -11.66
C GLY A 126 9.60 11.57 -11.39
N HIS A 127 9.03 11.13 -10.26
CA HIS A 127 7.69 11.55 -9.86
C HIS A 127 7.59 13.07 -9.69
N LYS A 128 6.43 13.62 -10.07
CA LYS A 128 6.17 15.08 -10.06
C LYS A 128 5.33 15.53 -8.87
N GLN A 129 4.78 14.58 -8.12
CA GLN A 129 4.02 14.80 -6.89
C GLN A 129 4.36 13.72 -5.85
N GLU A 130 3.76 13.82 -4.68
CA GLU A 130 3.97 12.95 -3.53
C GLU A 130 3.78 11.47 -3.91
N ILE A 131 4.60 10.61 -3.29
CA ILE A 131 4.54 9.16 -3.47
C ILE A 131 3.72 8.57 -2.34
N TYR A 132 2.60 7.92 -2.68
CA TYR A 132 1.66 7.41 -1.70
C TYR A 132 1.81 5.91 -1.43
N SER A 133 2.38 5.16 -2.37
CA SER A 133 2.46 3.70 -2.23
C SER A 133 3.66 3.14 -2.95
N LEU A 134 4.29 2.14 -2.33
CA LEU A 134 5.42 1.37 -2.85
C LEU A 134 5.15 -0.12 -2.66
N ASP A 135 5.62 -0.93 -3.60
CA ASP A 135 5.63 -2.38 -3.46
C ASP A 135 6.79 -3.02 -4.23
N PHE A 136 7.47 -4.02 -3.61
CA PHE A 136 8.49 -4.82 -4.27
C PHE A 136 7.90 -6.10 -4.87
N SER A 137 8.40 -6.49 -6.04
CA SER A 137 8.14 -7.84 -6.55
C SER A 137 8.79 -8.90 -5.66
N GLN A 138 8.18 -10.08 -5.56
CA GLN A 138 8.71 -11.16 -4.70
C GLN A 138 10.13 -11.61 -5.07
N ASN A 139 10.52 -11.48 -6.34
CA ASN A 139 11.87 -11.77 -6.79
C ASN A 139 12.86 -10.61 -6.54
N GLY A 140 12.41 -9.50 -5.97
CA GLY A 140 13.25 -8.33 -5.65
C GLY A 140 13.73 -7.50 -6.84
N ARG A 141 13.29 -7.81 -8.08
CA ARG A 141 13.80 -7.15 -9.29
C ARG A 141 13.08 -5.85 -9.64
N ILE A 142 11.81 -5.73 -9.27
CA ILE A 142 10.97 -4.58 -9.61
C ILE A 142 10.50 -3.91 -8.34
N LEU A 143 10.60 -2.58 -8.30
CA LEU A 143 9.88 -1.74 -7.36
C LEU A 143 8.79 -0.99 -8.12
N ALA A 144 7.57 -1.03 -7.62
CA ALA A 144 6.46 -0.23 -8.12
C ALA A 144 6.22 0.97 -7.19
N SER A 145 5.91 2.13 -7.77
CA SER A 145 5.54 3.34 -7.03
C SER A 145 4.31 3.99 -7.60
N GLY A 146 3.40 4.43 -6.74
CA GLY A 146 2.20 5.18 -7.09
C GLY A 146 2.23 6.58 -6.52
N SER A 147 1.86 7.58 -7.33
CA SER A 147 1.98 8.99 -6.99
C SER A 147 0.73 9.81 -7.33
N GLY A 148 0.59 10.92 -6.62
CA GLY A 148 -0.37 11.99 -6.94
C GLY A 148 -0.19 12.59 -8.34
N ASP A 149 0.97 12.38 -8.98
CA ASP A 149 1.24 12.81 -10.35
C ASP A 149 0.50 11.99 -11.42
N LYS A 150 -0.39 11.07 -11.01
CA LYS A 150 -1.27 10.26 -11.87
C LYS A 150 -0.55 9.13 -12.58
N THR A 151 0.64 8.79 -12.10
CA THR A 151 1.45 7.71 -12.69
C THR A 151 1.74 6.61 -11.67
N VAL A 152 1.86 5.40 -12.19
CA VAL A 152 2.61 4.32 -11.55
C VAL A 152 3.94 4.22 -12.30
N ARG A 153 5.05 4.15 -11.57
CA ARG A 153 6.36 3.90 -12.16
C ARG A 153 6.89 2.56 -11.71
N LEU A 154 7.51 1.87 -12.64
CA LEU A 154 8.23 0.62 -12.38
C LEU A 154 9.72 0.89 -12.51
N TRP A 155 10.47 0.44 -11.52
CA TRP A 155 11.91 0.65 -11.40
C TRP A 155 12.62 -0.69 -11.33
N ASN A 156 13.77 -0.79 -11.99
CA ASN A 156 14.70 -1.87 -11.73
C ASN A 156 15.29 -1.66 -10.32
N ALA A 157 15.01 -2.57 -9.40
CA ALA A 157 15.38 -2.43 -8.00
C ALA A 157 16.88 -2.66 -7.74
N GLU A 158 17.62 -3.22 -8.71
CA GLU A 158 19.04 -3.48 -8.60
C GLU A 158 19.89 -2.24 -8.92
N ASN A 159 19.51 -1.51 -9.98
CA ASN A 159 20.29 -0.38 -10.49
C ASN A 159 19.56 0.97 -10.48
N GLY A 160 18.27 0.99 -10.08
CA GLY A 160 17.47 2.21 -9.97
C GLY A 160 16.94 2.78 -11.30
N THR A 161 17.14 2.08 -12.43
CA THR A 161 16.62 2.59 -13.71
C THR A 161 15.11 2.50 -13.80
N GLU A 162 14.48 3.53 -14.40
CA GLU A 162 13.05 3.52 -14.68
C GLU A 162 12.77 2.57 -15.85
N LEU A 163 11.88 1.57 -15.61
CA LEU A 163 11.48 0.60 -16.63
C LEU A 163 10.25 1.09 -17.41
N HIS A 164 9.24 1.59 -16.70
CA HIS A 164 7.98 2.06 -17.30
C HIS A 164 7.37 3.22 -16.52
N VAL A 165 6.72 4.14 -17.24
CA VAL A 165 5.80 5.14 -16.70
C VAL A 165 4.38 4.80 -17.17
N LEU A 166 3.52 4.39 -16.25
CA LEU A 166 2.16 3.92 -16.51
C LEU A 166 1.16 5.01 -16.13
N TYR A 167 0.42 5.51 -17.08
CA TYR A 167 -0.51 6.63 -16.87
C TYR A 167 -1.91 6.14 -16.55
N THR A 168 -2.57 6.74 -15.54
CA THR A 168 -3.98 6.46 -15.23
C THR A 168 -4.91 6.92 -16.34
N SER A 169 -4.51 7.96 -17.09
CA SER A 169 -5.25 8.49 -18.24
C SER A 169 -4.27 8.87 -19.34
N PRO A 170 -3.88 7.93 -20.21
CA PRO A 170 -2.94 8.19 -21.29
C PRO A 170 -3.44 9.32 -22.22
N GLY A 171 -2.55 10.21 -22.60
CA GLY A 171 -2.85 11.31 -23.54
C GLY A 171 -3.61 12.49 -22.94
N LEU A 172 -3.94 12.45 -21.65
CA LEU A 172 -4.65 13.54 -20.98
C LEU A 172 -3.77 14.22 -19.92
N ASN A 173 -3.76 15.54 -19.91
CA ASN A 173 -3.05 16.32 -18.88
C ASN A 173 -3.76 16.29 -17.51
N TYR A 174 -4.99 15.77 -17.45
CA TYR A 174 -5.76 15.55 -16.24
C TYR A 174 -6.01 14.07 -16.03
N GLY A 175 -6.16 13.65 -14.80
CA GLY A 175 -6.41 12.26 -14.41
C GLY A 175 -6.40 12.13 -12.89
N PRO A 176 -6.78 10.97 -12.37
CA PRO A 176 -6.78 10.72 -10.95
C PRO A 176 -5.38 10.39 -10.43
N GLY A 177 -5.06 10.91 -9.26
CA GLY A 177 -3.88 10.50 -8.50
C GLY A 177 -3.96 9.03 -8.11
N VAL A 178 -2.82 8.36 -8.10
CA VAL A 178 -2.68 6.97 -7.63
C VAL A 178 -2.51 6.99 -6.12
N THR A 179 -3.32 6.22 -5.43
CA THR A 179 -3.33 6.14 -3.96
C THR A 179 -2.62 4.90 -3.43
N THR A 180 -2.65 3.81 -4.20
CA THR A 180 -2.13 2.51 -3.78
C THR A 180 -1.66 1.70 -4.98
N VAL A 181 -0.56 0.95 -4.80
CA VAL A 181 -0.03 0.01 -5.80
C VAL A 181 0.32 -1.32 -5.14
N THR A 182 0.26 -2.40 -5.91
CA THR A 182 0.75 -3.71 -5.50
C THR A 182 1.17 -4.52 -6.72
N LEU A 183 2.20 -5.36 -6.56
CA LEU A 183 2.67 -6.30 -7.58
C LEU A 183 2.06 -7.68 -7.34
N SER A 184 1.74 -8.40 -8.41
CA SER A 184 1.30 -9.79 -8.30
C SER A 184 2.43 -10.68 -7.74
N PRO A 185 2.10 -11.81 -7.07
CA PRO A 185 3.12 -12.71 -6.50
C PRO A 185 4.13 -13.21 -7.54
N ASP A 186 3.70 -13.43 -8.78
CA ASP A 186 4.58 -13.82 -9.89
C ASP A 186 5.34 -12.64 -10.54
N GLY A 187 5.03 -11.40 -10.13
CA GLY A 187 5.64 -10.18 -10.64
C GLY A 187 5.21 -9.77 -12.05
N ARG A 188 4.24 -10.46 -12.67
CA ARG A 188 3.79 -10.21 -14.06
C ARG A 188 2.81 -9.04 -14.18
N LEU A 189 2.08 -8.74 -13.13
CA LEU A 189 1.09 -7.66 -13.07
C LEU A 189 1.43 -6.64 -11.99
N VAL A 190 1.15 -5.37 -12.28
CA VAL A 190 1.01 -4.33 -11.27
C VAL A 190 -0.43 -3.83 -11.25
N ALA A 191 -1.01 -3.77 -10.06
CA ALA A 191 -2.34 -3.21 -9.83
C ALA A 191 -2.22 -1.87 -9.12
N ALA A 192 -3.05 -0.90 -9.51
CA ALA A 192 -3.14 0.38 -8.82
C ALA A 192 -4.58 0.83 -8.64
N GLY A 193 -4.88 1.31 -7.44
CA GLY A 193 -6.10 2.03 -7.12
C GLY A 193 -5.89 3.54 -7.23
N ALA A 194 -6.94 4.24 -7.64
CA ALA A 194 -6.89 5.68 -7.88
C ALA A 194 -8.14 6.40 -7.37
N LEU A 195 -8.08 7.73 -7.40
CA LEU A 195 -9.18 8.59 -6.92
C LEU A 195 -10.43 8.56 -7.82
N ASP A 196 -10.35 7.95 -9.01
CA ASP A 196 -11.45 7.89 -9.99
C ASP A 196 -12.28 6.60 -9.93
N THR A 197 -12.25 5.88 -8.83
CA THR A 197 -13.05 4.67 -8.61
C THR A 197 -12.58 3.40 -9.36
N PHE A 198 -11.53 3.49 -10.19
CA PHE A 198 -11.02 2.35 -10.94
C PHE A 198 -9.78 1.74 -10.30
N VAL A 199 -9.71 0.40 -10.33
CA VAL A 199 -8.43 -0.31 -10.24
C VAL A 199 -7.95 -0.59 -11.65
N ARG A 200 -6.68 -0.37 -11.91
CA ARG A 200 -6.04 -0.66 -13.20
C ARG A 200 -4.97 -1.71 -13.02
N LEU A 201 -4.86 -2.60 -14.02
CA LEU A 201 -3.82 -3.62 -14.06
C LEU A 201 -3.00 -3.44 -15.34
N TRP A 202 -1.67 -3.41 -15.17
CA TRP A 202 -0.72 -3.37 -16.28
C TRP A 202 0.19 -4.59 -16.23
N ASP A 203 0.62 -5.01 -17.38
CA ASP A 203 1.69 -5.98 -17.58
C ASP A 203 3.03 -5.32 -17.25
N THR A 204 3.79 -5.89 -16.33
CA THR A 204 5.05 -5.29 -15.85
C THR A 204 6.17 -5.34 -16.88
N LYS A 205 6.14 -6.33 -17.80
CA LYS A 205 7.15 -6.50 -18.85
C LYS A 205 6.97 -5.51 -19.99
N THR A 206 5.73 -5.28 -20.39
CA THR A 206 5.39 -4.47 -21.57
C THR A 206 4.92 -3.06 -21.24
N GLY A 207 4.53 -2.80 -20.00
CA GLY A 207 3.89 -1.55 -19.57
C GLY A 207 2.47 -1.37 -20.13
N LYS A 208 1.91 -2.34 -20.86
CA LYS A 208 0.57 -2.24 -21.44
C LYS A 208 -0.52 -2.37 -20.36
N LEU A 209 -1.54 -1.51 -20.46
CA LEU A 209 -2.77 -1.65 -19.66
C LEU A 209 -3.52 -2.91 -20.13
N ARG A 210 -3.81 -3.80 -19.18
CA ARG A 210 -4.54 -5.05 -19.46
C ARG A 210 -5.99 -4.97 -19.06
N CYS A 211 -6.29 -4.19 -18.02
CA CYS A 211 -7.66 -4.17 -17.51
C CYS A 211 -7.91 -2.93 -16.65
N ARG A 212 -9.19 -2.48 -16.67
CA ARG A 212 -9.73 -1.50 -15.72
C ARG A 212 -10.90 -2.13 -14.98
N LEU A 213 -10.76 -2.40 -13.70
CA LEU A 213 -11.83 -2.95 -12.87
C LEU A 213 -12.77 -1.81 -12.45
N LYS A 214 -14.01 -1.88 -12.91
CA LYS A 214 -15.07 -0.91 -12.61
C LYS A 214 -16.05 -1.51 -11.62
N GLY A 215 -16.43 -0.76 -10.58
CA GLY A 215 -17.45 -1.22 -9.63
C GLY A 215 -17.49 -0.45 -8.34
N HIS A 216 -16.39 0.14 -7.90
CA HIS A 216 -16.40 1.09 -6.79
C HIS A 216 -17.10 2.39 -7.18
N ARG A 217 -17.66 3.08 -6.18
CA ARG A 217 -18.41 4.33 -6.33
C ARG A 217 -17.68 5.55 -5.78
N ASP A 218 -16.49 5.33 -5.19
CA ASP A 218 -15.66 6.39 -4.61
C ASP A 218 -14.19 5.97 -4.70
N SER A 219 -13.28 6.85 -4.31
CA SER A 219 -11.82 6.67 -4.37
C SER A 219 -11.36 5.36 -3.74
N ILE A 220 -10.38 4.71 -4.35
CA ILE A 220 -9.79 3.46 -3.87
C ILE A 220 -8.53 3.80 -3.09
N TYR A 221 -8.36 3.22 -1.90
CA TYR A 221 -7.21 3.48 -1.02
C TYR A 221 -6.39 2.26 -0.66
N SER A 222 -6.85 1.08 -1.01
CA SER A 222 -6.11 -0.16 -0.76
C SER A 222 -6.37 -1.16 -1.85
N VAL A 223 -5.31 -1.81 -2.32
CA VAL A 223 -5.37 -2.97 -3.23
C VAL A 223 -4.36 -4.02 -2.76
N SER A 224 -4.72 -5.29 -2.89
CA SER A 224 -3.84 -6.40 -2.57
C SER A 224 -4.18 -7.63 -3.40
N PHE A 225 -3.19 -8.29 -3.97
CA PHE A 225 -3.40 -9.61 -4.59
C PHE A 225 -3.57 -10.68 -3.51
N THR A 226 -4.30 -11.73 -3.83
CA THR A 226 -4.27 -12.97 -3.05
C THR A 226 -2.92 -13.67 -3.20
N PRO A 227 -2.48 -14.50 -2.24
CA PRO A 227 -1.19 -15.17 -2.30
C PRO A 227 -0.98 -16.04 -3.54
N ASP A 228 -2.06 -16.60 -4.09
CA ASP A 228 -2.06 -17.38 -5.34
C ASP A 228 -2.05 -16.51 -6.61
N GLY A 229 -2.19 -15.19 -6.45
CA GLY A 229 -2.24 -14.23 -7.55
C GLY A 229 -3.53 -14.28 -8.39
N GLN A 230 -4.46 -15.21 -8.11
CA GLN A 230 -5.65 -15.42 -8.93
C GLN A 230 -6.76 -14.39 -8.70
N SER A 231 -6.68 -13.66 -7.60
CA SER A 231 -7.67 -12.65 -7.24
C SER A 231 -7.01 -11.38 -6.70
N LEU A 232 -7.76 -10.29 -6.72
CA LEU A 232 -7.39 -9.02 -6.13
C LEU A 232 -8.50 -8.55 -5.19
N VAL A 233 -8.12 -7.97 -4.06
CA VAL A 233 -9.03 -7.27 -3.16
C VAL A 233 -8.78 -5.77 -3.26
N SER A 234 -9.85 -4.99 -3.31
CA SER A 234 -9.78 -3.52 -3.26
C SER A 234 -10.68 -2.94 -2.19
N GLY A 235 -10.21 -1.89 -1.52
CA GLY A 235 -10.95 -1.13 -0.51
C GLY A 235 -11.16 0.32 -0.94
N SER A 236 -12.37 0.85 -0.74
CA SER A 236 -12.78 2.16 -1.21
C SER A 236 -13.50 2.99 -0.14
N LEU A 237 -13.48 4.30 -0.33
CA LEU A 237 -14.30 5.24 0.47
C LEU A 237 -15.80 5.04 0.27
N ASP A 238 -16.22 4.24 -0.72
CA ASP A 238 -17.62 3.82 -0.86
C ASP A 238 -18.08 2.86 0.25
N LYS A 239 -17.21 2.58 1.23
CA LYS A 239 -17.41 1.71 2.39
C LYS A 239 -17.48 0.22 2.04
N THR A 240 -17.00 -0.17 0.87
CA THR A 240 -16.98 -1.56 0.43
C THR A 240 -15.59 -2.07 0.20
N LEU A 241 -15.42 -3.38 0.37
CA LEU A 241 -14.34 -4.15 -0.20
C LEU A 241 -14.88 -4.95 -1.38
N LYS A 242 -14.09 -5.09 -2.43
CA LYS A 242 -14.44 -5.92 -3.59
C LYS A 242 -13.37 -6.96 -3.84
N LEU A 243 -13.82 -8.18 -4.15
CA LEU A 243 -12.98 -9.29 -4.60
C LEU A 243 -13.15 -9.44 -6.11
N TRP A 244 -12.03 -9.43 -6.84
CA TRP A 244 -11.98 -9.51 -8.29
C TRP A 244 -11.31 -10.81 -8.73
N ASP A 245 -11.90 -11.53 -9.69
CA ASP A 245 -11.29 -12.68 -10.33
C ASP A 245 -10.39 -12.23 -11.48
N LEU A 246 -9.13 -12.62 -11.44
CA LEU A 246 -8.15 -12.25 -12.45
C LEU A 246 -7.77 -13.40 -13.38
N THR A 247 -8.41 -14.56 -13.24
CA THR A 247 -8.04 -15.78 -13.97
C THR A 247 -8.02 -15.58 -15.49
N SER A 248 -8.98 -14.84 -16.03
CA SER A 248 -9.05 -14.54 -17.48
C SER A 248 -7.91 -13.60 -17.92
N ILE A 249 -7.60 -12.61 -17.10
CA ILE A 249 -6.52 -11.65 -17.38
C ILE A 249 -5.17 -12.37 -17.38
N ILE A 250 -4.93 -13.23 -16.38
CA ILE A 250 -3.69 -13.98 -16.26
C ILE A 250 -3.48 -14.91 -17.46
N LYS A 251 -4.53 -15.61 -17.90
CA LYS A 251 -4.49 -16.46 -19.10
C LYS A 251 -4.18 -15.66 -20.37
N ALA A 252 -4.68 -14.43 -20.46
CA ALA A 252 -4.47 -13.56 -21.62
C ALA A 252 -3.12 -12.84 -21.61
N LEU A 253 -2.32 -12.93 -20.54
CA LEU A 253 -0.98 -12.33 -20.52
C LEU A 253 -0.02 -12.96 -21.53
N ASP A 254 -0.25 -14.22 -21.88
CA ASP A 254 0.56 -14.96 -22.82
C ASP A 254 0.01 -14.87 -24.28
N SER A 255 -1.19 -14.29 -24.46
CA SER A 255 -1.78 -13.95 -25.75
C SER A 255 -1.49 -12.50 -26.12
N LEU A 256 -1.56 -12.20 -27.43
CA LEU A 256 -1.39 -10.83 -27.94
C LEU A 256 -2.69 -10.01 -27.84
N ASP A 257 -3.70 -10.55 -27.15
CA ASP A 257 -5.02 -9.91 -27.06
C ASP A 257 -4.95 -8.59 -26.30
N ASP A 258 -5.74 -7.64 -26.78
CA ASP A 258 -5.89 -6.31 -26.22
C ASP A 258 -6.70 -6.31 -24.91
N GLU A 259 -6.91 -5.13 -24.34
CA GLU A 259 -7.57 -4.86 -23.06
C GLU A 259 -8.88 -5.67 -22.88
N ILE A 260 -8.97 -6.45 -21.79
CA ILE A 260 -10.14 -7.27 -21.47
C ILE A 260 -11.26 -6.41 -20.89
N SER A 261 -12.48 -6.55 -21.42
CA SER A 261 -13.68 -5.88 -20.92
C SER A 261 -14.17 -6.43 -19.57
N ASN A 262 -14.66 -5.60 -18.67
CA ASN A 262 -14.51 -5.66 -17.22
C ASN A 262 -15.75 -5.93 -16.37
N SER A 263 -16.92 -6.12 -16.95
CA SER A 263 -18.17 -6.11 -16.17
C SER A 263 -18.42 -7.35 -15.29
N THR A 264 -17.70 -8.45 -15.54
CA THR A 264 -17.96 -9.76 -14.90
C THR A 264 -16.90 -10.18 -13.87
N LEU A 265 -15.86 -9.38 -13.65
CA LEU A 265 -14.71 -9.79 -12.82
C LEU A 265 -14.94 -9.61 -11.29
N CYS A 266 -15.96 -8.87 -10.88
CA CYS A 266 -16.27 -8.71 -9.45
C CYS A 266 -16.99 -9.95 -8.92
N LYS A 267 -16.27 -10.78 -8.13
CA LYS A 267 -16.81 -11.99 -7.49
C LYS A 267 -17.69 -11.68 -6.28
N ALA A 268 -17.28 -10.71 -5.46
CA ALA A 268 -17.96 -10.39 -4.22
C ALA A 268 -17.80 -8.92 -3.85
N THR A 269 -18.81 -8.39 -3.18
CA THR A 269 -18.76 -7.07 -2.53
C THR A 269 -19.08 -7.26 -1.06
N PHE A 270 -18.14 -6.85 -0.20
CA PHE A 270 -18.27 -6.90 1.24
C PHE A 270 -18.69 -5.53 1.75
N THR A 271 -19.76 -5.49 2.53
CA THR A 271 -20.32 -4.29 3.17
C THR A 271 -20.26 -4.45 4.68
N GLY A 272 -20.34 -3.35 5.42
CA GLY A 272 -20.33 -3.40 6.89
C GLY A 272 -19.66 -2.19 7.53
N HIS A 273 -18.81 -1.50 6.83
CA HIS A 273 -18.21 -0.26 7.31
C HIS A 273 -19.27 0.85 7.39
N LYS A 274 -19.48 1.39 8.61
CA LYS A 274 -20.50 2.41 8.87
C LYS A 274 -20.05 3.84 8.64
N VAL A 275 -18.73 4.09 8.67
CA VAL A 275 -18.14 5.44 8.60
C VAL A 275 -17.46 5.64 7.25
N ARG A 276 -17.79 6.75 6.57
CA ARG A 276 -16.91 7.30 5.53
C ARG A 276 -15.63 7.74 6.20
N ILE A 277 -14.50 7.34 5.70
CA ILE A 277 -13.24 8.04 5.98
C ILE A 277 -13.41 9.41 5.31
N GLN A 278 -13.92 10.40 6.05
CA GLN A 278 -14.05 11.77 5.54
C GLN A 278 -12.71 12.47 5.73
N LEU A 279 -12.08 12.81 4.63
CA LEU A 279 -11.13 13.90 4.58
C LEU A 279 -11.87 15.19 4.98
N ARG A 280 -11.80 15.60 6.26
CA ARG A 280 -12.28 16.91 6.68
C ARG A 280 -11.39 17.97 6.05
N ARG A 281 -11.88 18.64 4.99
CA ARG A 281 -11.37 19.96 4.61
C ARG A 281 -11.64 20.91 5.77
N ARG A 282 -10.62 21.25 6.55
CA ARG A 282 -10.67 22.47 7.36
C ARG A 282 -10.68 23.66 6.39
N ARG A 283 -11.77 24.42 6.37
CA ARG A 283 -11.78 25.79 5.84
C ARG A 283 -10.81 26.60 6.72
N GLY A 284 -9.72 27.07 6.16
CA GLY A 284 -8.71 27.89 6.83
C GLY A 284 -7.32 27.41 6.48
N GLY A 285 -6.75 27.95 5.46
CA GLY A 285 -5.40 27.93 4.91
C GLY A 285 -4.29 27.21 5.67
N ARG A 286 -4.25 25.89 5.64
CA ARG A 286 -3.07 25.04 5.75
C ARG A 286 -3.42 23.67 5.17
N ARG A 287 -2.49 23.10 4.42
CA ARG A 287 -2.63 21.85 3.63
C ARG A 287 -3.26 20.72 4.44
N ALA A 288 -4.28 20.07 3.85
CA ALA A 288 -4.92 18.88 4.41
C ALA A 288 -3.92 17.71 4.36
N GLY A 289 -3.53 17.21 5.51
CA GLY A 289 -2.88 15.92 5.63
C GLY A 289 -3.91 14.81 5.41
N LEU A 290 -3.57 13.82 4.59
CA LEU A 290 -4.29 12.57 4.47
C LEU A 290 -3.98 11.72 5.73
N TYR A 291 -4.99 11.42 6.52
CA TYR A 291 -4.96 10.38 7.55
C TYR A 291 -5.76 9.17 7.09
#